data_cdc70194b54c1c84576ca7aed23203b3
#
_entry.id   cdc70194b54c1c84576ca7aed23203b3
#
_cell.length_a   1.000
_cell.length_b   1.000
_cell.length_c   1.000
_cell.angle_alpha   90.00
_cell.angle_beta   90.00
_cell.angle_gamma   90.00
#
_symmetry.space_group_name_H-M   'P 1'
#
loop_
_entity.id
_entity.type
_entity.pdbx_description
1 polymer ?
#
loop_
_entity_poly.entity_id
_entity_poly.type
_entity_poly.pdbx_seq_one_letter_code
_entity_poly.pdbx_strand_id
1 'polypeptide(L)'
;MAEQFKVSRSSVREALRSLELQGLVISKRGSGNFINTNDLDSMVALLAATLSSGPGATETLKDIFEMRHLLEPQIAEMAASRATQDDLARLSEILKEQKEQISQGESGVDADTAFHFALASATHNAVLVKVVSAVADILRKSRDQNLQGPGRAQRSLASHRQILENIVARNATEAWRSMDHHLAVVEPADIAEDN
;
A
#
# COMPACT_ATOMS: atom_id res chain seq x y z
N MET A 1 -22.19 24.41 -4.89
CA MET A 1 -22.06 23.07 -4.24
C MET A 1 -23.39 22.49 -3.78
N ALA A 2 -24.12 23.02 -2.79
CA ALA A 2 -25.36 22.41 -2.28
C ALA A 2 -26.38 22.16 -3.39
N GLU A 3 -26.62 23.12 -4.26
CA GLU A 3 -27.51 22.99 -5.43
C GLU A 3 -26.97 22.01 -6.47
N GLN A 4 -25.67 22.03 -6.72
CA GLN A 4 -24.99 21.14 -7.68
C GLN A 4 -25.12 19.67 -7.28
N PHE A 5 -24.98 19.37 -5.99
CA PHE A 5 -25.07 18.00 -5.44
C PHE A 5 -26.48 17.65 -4.93
N LYS A 6 -27.45 18.57 -5.06
CA LYS A 6 -28.84 18.39 -4.61
C LYS A 6 -28.95 17.97 -3.13
N VAL A 7 -28.11 18.53 -2.28
CA VAL A 7 -28.07 18.27 -0.84
C VAL A 7 -28.26 19.55 -0.02
N SER A 8 -28.52 19.41 1.29
CA SER A 8 -28.68 20.56 2.17
C SER A 8 -27.35 21.30 2.39
N ARG A 9 -27.43 22.60 2.71
CA ARG A 9 -26.24 23.39 3.09
C ARG A 9 -25.56 22.87 4.35
N SER A 10 -26.33 22.25 5.27
CA SER A 10 -25.79 21.60 6.47
C SER A 10 -24.94 20.39 6.11
N SER A 11 -25.43 19.50 5.22
CA SER A 11 -24.69 18.32 4.75
C SER A 11 -23.37 18.70 4.08
N VAL A 12 -23.36 19.76 3.24
CA VAL A 12 -22.11 20.28 2.64
C VAL A 12 -21.14 20.75 3.73
N ARG A 13 -21.63 21.43 4.75
CA ARG A 13 -20.80 21.96 5.84
C ARG A 13 -20.20 20.83 6.69
N GLU A 14 -20.98 19.80 6.97
CA GLU A 14 -20.48 18.60 7.68
C GLU A 14 -19.43 17.85 6.87
N ALA A 15 -19.67 17.66 5.57
CA ALA A 15 -18.68 17.05 4.67
C ALA A 15 -17.38 17.85 4.63
N LEU A 16 -17.45 19.16 4.49
CA LEU A 16 -16.26 20.02 4.50
C LEU A 16 -15.52 19.99 5.84
N ARG A 17 -16.23 19.92 6.97
CA ARG A 17 -15.60 19.72 8.28
C ARG A 17 -14.91 18.38 8.41
N SER A 18 -15.53 17.31 7.91
CA SER A 18 -14.91 15.99 7.90
C SER A 18 -13.62 15.98 7.07
N LEU A 19 -13.63 16.62 5.89
CA LEU A 19 -12.45 16.78 5.05
C LEU A 19 -11.37 17.67 5.69
N GLU A 20 -11.78 18.69 6.45
CA GLU A 20 -10.86 19.55 7.20
C GLU A 20 -10.20 18.81 8.36
N LEU A 21 -10.95 17.96 9.08
CA LEU A 21 -10.41 17.09 10.12
C LEU A 21 -9.43 16.04 9.56
N GLN A 22 -9.62 15.60 8.32
CA GLN A 22 -8.70 14.71 7.60
C GLN A 22 -7.50 15.45 7.00
N GLY A 23 -7.42 16.78 7.16
CA GLY A 23 -6.35 17.60 6.59
C GLY A 23 -6.45 17.84 5.09
N LEU A 24 -7.48 17.32 4.41
CA LEU A 24 -7.67 17.44 2.96
C LEU A 24 -8.14 18.85 2.51
N VAL A 25 -8.79 19.58 3.41
CA VAL A 25 -9.32 20.91 3.16
C VAL A 25 -8.84 21.87 4.24
N ILE A 26 -8.53 23.10 3.84
CA ILE A 26 -8.22 24.22 4.72
C ILE A 26 -9.33 25.26 4.58
N SER A 27 -10.01 25.58 5.69
CA SER A 27 -11.00 26.66 5.75
C SER A 27 -10.30 27.97 6.07
N LYS A 28 -10.38 28.94 5.15
CA LYS A 28 -9.90 30.31 5.39
C LYS A 28 -11.09 31.25 5.62
N ARG A 29 -11.14 31.86 6.80
CA ARG A 29 -12.22 32.76 7.19
C ARG A 29 -12.39 33.88 6.17
N GLY A 30 -13.58 34.02 5.58
CA GLY A 30 -13.89 35.01 4.56
C GLY A 30 -13.41 34.70 3.13
N SER A 31 -12.59 33.66 2.94
CA SER A 31 -12.04 33.31 1.62
C SER A 31 -12.56 31.98 1.07
N GLY A 32 -13.15 31.11 1.93
CA GLY A 32 -13.71 29.84 1.51
C GLY A 32 -12.88 28.63 1.92
N ASN A 33 -13.19 27.50 1.29
CA ASN A 33 -12.50 26.22 1.52
C ASN A 33 -11.57 25.90 0.35
N PHE A 34 -10.36 25.49 0.66
CA PHE A 34 -9.30 25.18 -0.31
C PHE A 34 -8.79 23.77 -0.08
N ILE A 35 -8.41 23.08 -1.14
CA ILE A 35 -7.70 21.80 -1.02
C ILE A 35 -6.35 22.07 -0.36
N ASN A 36 -6.00 21.28 0.65
CA ASN A 36 -4.69 21.36 1.29
C ASN A 36 -3.65 20.65 0.41
N THR A 37 -2.91 21.41 -0.36
CA THR A 37 -1.82 20.90 -1.21
C THR A 37 -0.44 21.05 -0.59
N ASN A 38 -0.36 21.60 0.63
CA ASN A 38 0.91 21.94 1.27
C ASN A 38 1.50 20.81 2.12
N ASP A 39 0.75 19.73 2.30
CA ASP A 39 1.18 18.58 3.06
C ASP A 39 1.12 17.31 2.21
N LEU A 40 2.23 16.57 2.17
CA LEU A 40 2.37 15.35 1.41
C LEU A 40 1.34 14.27 1.85
N ASP A 41 1.00 14.22 3.13
CA ASP A 41 -0.01 13.28 3.65
C ASP A 41 -1.39 13.57 3.09
N SER A 42 -1.77 14.83 3.04
CA SER A 42 -3.04 15.25 2.44
C SER A 42 -3.11 14.97 0.94
N MET A 43 -2.00 15.15 0.21
CA MET A 43 -1.93 14.81 -1.22
C MET A 43 -2.06 13.30 -1.45
N VAL A 44 -1.37 12.50 -0.65
CA VAL A 44 -1.43 11.02 -0.73
C VAL A 44 -2.84 10.52 -0.35
N ALA A 45 -3.45 11.06 0.70
CA ALA A 45 -4.82 10.72 1.08
C ALA A 45 -5.84 11.09 -0.01
N LEU A 46 -5.66 12.24 -0.66
CA LEU A 46 -6.52 12.66 -1.79
C LEU A 46 -6.35 11.72 -2.99
N LEU A 47 -5.12 11.34 -3.32
CA LEU A 47 -4.82 10.37 -4.37
C LEU A 47 -5.49 9.02 -4.07
N ALA A 48 -5.29 8.48 -2.87
CA ALA A 48 -5.91 7.23 -2.43
C ALA A 48 -7.45 7.28 -2.50
N ALA A 49 -8.07 8.38 -2.06
CA ALA A 49 -9.51 8.57 -2.14
C ALA A 49 -10.00 8.64 -3.60
N THR A 50 -9.25 9.31 -4.49
CA THR A 50 -9.59 9.43 -5.91
C THR A 50 -9.52 8.07 -6.60
N LEU A 51 -8.47 7.31 -6.37
CA LEU A 51 -8.27 5.96 -6.93
C LEU A 51 -9.31 4.96 -6.41
N SER A 52 -9.78 5.12 -5.14
CA SER A 52 -10.77 4.22 -4.54
C SER A 52 -12.21 4.48 -4.97
N SER A 53 -12.53 5.62 -5.57
CA SER A 53 -13.90 6.11 -5.76
C SER A 53 -14.34 6.24 -7.22
N GLY A 54 -13.46 5.93 -8.20
CA GLY A 54 -13.75 6.11 -9.63
C GLY A 54 -14.55 4.95 -10.25
N PRO A 55 -15.36 5.21 -11.29
CA PRO A 55 -15.82 4.17 -12.19
C PRO A 55 -14.59 3.58 -12.90
N GLY A 56 -14.40 2.27 -12.88
CA GLY A 56 -13.20 1.59 -13.41
C GLY A 56 -12.28 1.04 -12.34
N ALA A 57 -12.82 0.62 -11.19
CA ALA A 57 -12.03 0.06 -10.07
C ALA A 57 -11.11 -1.11 -10.49
N THR A 58 -11.48 -1.87 -11.52
CA THR A 58 -10.68 -2.99 -12.05
C THR A 58 -9.47 -2.47 -12.85
N GLU A 59 -9.67 -1.45 -13.71
CA GLU A 59 -8.57 -0.80 -14.44
C GLU A 59 -7.61 -0.11 -13.48
N THR A 60 -8.14 0.57 -12.46
CA THR A 60 -7.30 1.18 -11.41
C THR A 60 -6.47 0.14 -10.65
N LEU A 61 -6.99 -1.08 -10.44
CA LEU A 61 -6.23 -2.15 -9.82
C LEU A 61 -5.08 -2.64 -10.71
N LYS A 62 -5.31 -2.79 -12.01
CA LYS A 62 -4.26 -3.15 -12.98
C LYS A 62 -3.13 -2.11 -12.95
N ASP A 63 -3.47 -0.82 -13.06
CA ASP A 63 -2.51 0.28 -13.00
C ASP A 63 -1.70 0.28 -11.67
N ILE A 64 -2.37 -0.07 -10.55
CA ILE A 64 -1.70 -0.19 -9.25
C ILE A 64 -0.74 -1.37 -9.23
N PHE A 65 -1.10 -2.51 -9.80
CA PHE A 65 -0.19 -3.66 -9.90
C PHE A 65 1.02 -3.34 -10.78
N GLU A 66 0.82 -2.69 -11.93
CA GLU A 66 1.93 -2.21 -12.76
C GLU A 66 2.88 -1.28 -11.98
N MET A 67 2.32 -0.34 -11.24
CA MET A 67 3.10 0.55 -10.38
C MET A 67 3.87 -0.22 -9.30
N ARG A 68 3.28 -1.28 -8.70
CA ARG A 68 3.98 -2.14 -7.73
C ARG A 68 5.18 -2.82 -8.35
N HIS A 69 5.06 -3.39 -9.55
CA HIS A 69 6.17 -4.01 -10.28
C HIS A 69 7.30 -3.02 -10.60
N LEU A 70 6.97 -1.75 -10.82
CA LEU A 70 7.98 -0.71 -11.04
C LEU A 70 8.67 -0.27 -9.73
N LEU A 71 7.96 -0.21 -8.61
CA LEU A 71 8.45 0.41 -7.38
C LEU A 71 8.96 -0.59 -6.34
N GLU A 72 8.24 -1.68 -6.08
CA GLU A 72 8.55 -2.53 -4.94
C GLU A 72 9.87 -3.32 -5.08
N PRO A 73 10.29 -3.80 -6.29
CA PRO A 73 11.62 -4.36 -6.46
C PRO A 73 12.74 -3.34 -6.14
N GLN A 74 12.57 -2.08 -6.56
CA GLN A 74 13.51 -1.00 -6.24
C GLN A 74 13.53 -0.69 -4.73
N ILE A 75 12.37 -0.76 -4.07
CA ILE A 75 12.28 -0.61 -2.62
C ILE A 75 13.04 -1.72 -1.90
N ALA A 76 12.91 -2.98 -2.33
CA ALA A 76 13.64 -4.11 -1.77
C ALA A 76 15.17 -3.97 -1.96
N GLU A 77 15.62 -3.53 -3.13
CA GLU A 77 17.03 -3.22 -3.42
C GLU A 77 17.56 -2.12 -2.48
N MET A 78 16.80 -1.03 -2.33
CA MET A 78 17.18 0.06 -1.43
C MET A 78 17.18 -0.38 0.03
N ALA A 79 16.20 -1.18 0.47
CA ALA A 79 16.12 -1.72 1.82
C ALA A 79 17.34 -2.61 2.12
N ALA A 80 17.77 -3.47 1.18
CA ALA A 80 18.98 -4.27 1.33
C ALA A 80 20.23 -3.42 1.61
N SER A 81 20.30 -2.22 1.03
CA SER A 81 21.43 -1.31 1.20
C SER A 81 21.33 -0.45 2.47
N ARG A 82 20.12 -0.16 2.98
CA ARG A 82 19.88 0.90 3.98
C ARG A 82 19.32 0.39 5.31
N ALA A 83 18.68 -0.78 5.34
CA ALA A 83 18.00 -1.29 6.53
C ALA A 83 18.94 -1.32 7.74
N THR A 84 18.46 -0.82 8.87
CA THR A 84 19.13 -0.93 10.18
C THR A 84 18.85 -2.30 10.80
N GLN A 85 19.51 -2.61 11.94
CA GLN A 85 19.20 -3.84 12.69
C GLN A 85 17.78 -3.84 13.23
N ASP A 86 17.26 -2.68 13.61
CA ASP A 86 15.87 -2.53 14.09
C ASP A 86 14.86 -2.78 12.95
N ASP A 87 15.15 -2.32 11.73
CA ASP A 87 14.33 -2.62 10.56
C ASP A 87 14.29 -4.12 10.27
N LEU A 88 15.45 -4.80 10.31
CA LEU A 88 15.55 -6.25 10.11
C LEU A 88 14.79 -7.04 11.18
N ALA A 89 14.90 -6.61 12.44
CA ALA A 89 14.14 -7.21 13.54
C ALA A 89 12.63 -7.03 13.34
N ARG A 90 12.18 -5.84 12.93
CA ARG A 90 10.77 -5.58 12.64
C ARG A 90 10.24 -6.42 11.48
N LEU A 91 10.97 -6.51 10.37
CA LEU A 91 10.61 -7.37 9.25
C LEU A 91 10.50 -8.84 9.67
N SER A 92 11.44 -9.33 10.47
CA SER A 92 11.42 -10.71 10.99
C SER A 92 10.21 -10.97 11.88
N GLU A 93 9.82 -10.03 12.73
CA GLU A 93 8.65 -10.14 13.58
C GLU A 93 7.35 -10.21 12.78
N ILE A 94 7.19 -9.34 11.78
CA ILE A 94 6.04 -9.38 10.87
C ILE A 94 5.90 -10.74 10.17
N LEU A 95 7.01 -11.36 9.75
CA LEU A 95 6.94 -12.69 9.13
C LEU A 95 6.56 -13.81 10.13
N LYS A 96 6.86 -13.66 11.41
CA LYS A 96 6.36 -14.57 12.45
C LYS A 96 4.85 -14.37 12.63
N GLU A 97 4.38 -13.13 12.74
CA GLU A 97 2.96 -12.80 12.80
C GLU A 97 2.20 -13.38 11.59
N GLN A 98 2.74 -13.21 10.36
CA GLN A 98 2.14 -13.78 9.16
C GLN A 98 2.04 -15.30 9.21
N LYS A 99 3.12 -15.97 9.68
CA LYS A 99 3.12 -17.43 9.86
C LYS A 99 2.07 -17.89 10.86
N GLU A 100 1.91 -17.19 11.98
CA GLU A 100 0.94 -17.51 13.01
C GLU A 100 -0.49 -17.34 12.50
N GLN A 101 -0.82 -16.24 11.84
CA GLN A 101 -2.12 -16.02 11.21
C GLN A 101 -2.47 -17.14 10.23
N ILE A 102 -1.53 -17.50 9.34
CA ILE A 102 -1.73 -18.59 8.38
C ILE A 102 -1.94 -19.94 9.09
N SER A 103 -1.21 -20.22 10.18
CA SER A 103 -1.36 -21.46 10.94
C SER A 103 -2.70 -21.58 11.67
N GLN A 104 -3.33 -20.45 11.97
CA GLN A 104 -4.67 -20.33 12.56
C GLN A 104 -5.79 -20.36 11.52
N GLY A 105 -5.46 -20.48 10.24
CA GLY A 105 -6.41 -20.49 9.13
C GLY A 105 -6.85 -19.12 8.67
N GLU A 106 -6.16 -18.06 9.12
CA GLU A 106 -6.39 -16.70 8.65
C GLU A 106 -5.68 -16.43 7.31
N SER A 107 -6.10 -15.39 6.60
CA SER A 107 -5.55 -15.04 5.29
C SER A 107 -4.09 -14.54 5.33
N GLY A 108 -3.65 -13.99 6.46
CA GLY A 108 -2.35 -13.35 6.61
C GLY A 108 -2.19 -12.02 5.86
N VAL A 109 -3.28 -11.45 5.35
CA VAL A 109 -3.29 -10.21 4.53
C VAL A 109 -2.79 -9.00 5.30
N ASP A 110 -3.11 -8.88 6.58
CA ASP A 110 -2.68 -7.74 7.39
C ASP A 110 -1.16 -7.76 7.61
N ALA A 111 -0.59 -8.91 7.93
CA ALA A 111 0.87 -9.08 8.06
C ALA A 111 1.59 -8.96 6.69
N ASP A 112 0.99 -9.45 5.61
CA ASP A 112 1.47 -9.25 4.23
C ASP A 112 1.58 -7.75 3.91
N THR A 113 0.53 -6.99 4.19
CA THR A 113 0.52 -5.53 3.98
C THR A 113 1.55 -4.83 4.87
N ALA A 114 1.68 -5.24 6.14
CA ALA A 114 2.67 -4.70 7.06
C ALA A 114 4.11 -4.97 6.60
N PHE A 115 4.38 -6.11 5.94
CA PHE A 115 5.70 -6.44 5.40
C PHE A 115 6.12 -5.45 4.31
N HIS A 116 5.29 -5.19 3.32
CA HIS A 116 5.58 -4.22 2.26
C HIS A 116 5.77 -2.80 2.81
N PHE A 117 4.96 -2.41 3.79
CA PHE A 117 5.14 -1.12 4.46
C PHE A 117 6.46 -1.05 5.23
N ALA A 118 6.85 -2.10 5.95
CA ALA A 118 8.11 -2.17 6.68
C ALA A 118 9.33 -2.13 5.74
N LEU A 119 9.23 -2.78 4.56
CA LEU A 119 10.26 -2.67 3.52
C LEU A 119 10.44 -1.23 3.03
N ALA A 120 9.34 -0.53 2.75
CA ALA A 120 9.39 0.88 2.36
C ALA A 120 10.01 1.73 3.48
N SER A 121 9.67 1.46 4.74
CA SER A 121 10.24 2.14 5.91
C SER A 121 11.75 1.92 6.02
N ALA A 122 12.22 0.70 5.75
CA ALA A 122 13.65 0.33 5.77
C ALA A 122 14.48 1.02 4.68
N THR A 123 13.85 1.67 3.69
CA THR A 123 14.54 2.54 2.74
C THR A 123 14.94 3.89 3.34
N HIS A 124 14.37 4.28 4.48
CA HIS A 124 14.49 5.61 5.10
C HIS A 124 14.12 6.76 4.16
N ASN A 125 13.20 6.49 3.20
CA ASN A 125 12.65 7.47 2.28
C ASN A 125 11.16 7.72 2.58
N ALA A 126 10.85 8.83 3.24
CA ALA A 126 9.49 9.17 3.66
C ALA A 126 8.49 9.25 2.49
N VAL A 127 8.93 9.58 1.28
CA VAL A 127 8.05 9.63 0.09
C VAL A 127 7.62 8.21 -0.30
N LEU A 128 8.57 7.26 -0.36
CA LEU A 128 8.26 5.86 -0.68
C LEU A 128 7.32 5.24 0.36
N VAL A 129 7.53 5.51 1.64
CA VAL A 129 6.64 5.05 2.71
C VAL A 129 5.20 5.50 2.47
N LYS A 130 5.01 6.78 2.13
CA LYS A 130 3.68 7.35 1.89
C LYS A 130 3.01 6.78 0.63
N VAL A 131 3.77 6.60 -0.45
CA VAL A 131 3.26 5.99 -1.68
C VAL A 131 2.81 4.56 -1.43
N VAL A 132 3.64 3.74 -0.78
CA VAL A 132 3.29 2.34 -0.45
C VAL A 132 2.08 2.28 0.49
N SER A 133 1.99 3.17 1.49
CA SER A 133 0.84 3.25 2.39
C SER A 133 -0.46 3.55 1.64
N ALA A 134 -0.45 4.52 0.73
CA ALA A 134 -1.63 4.87 -0.07
C ALA A 134 -2.14 3.70 -0.92
N VAL A 135 -1.22 2.95 -1.51
CA VAL A 135 -1.54 1.78 -2.33
C VAL A 135 -2.01 0.60 -1.48
N ALA A 136 -1.41 0.41 -0.31
CA ALA A 136 -1.75 -0.69 0.60
C ALA A 136 -3.23 -0.69 1.00
N ASP A 137 -3.81 0.47 1.28
CA ASP A 137 -5.24 0.61 1.65
C ASP A 137 -6.19 0.21 0.52
N ILE A 138 -5.82 0.54 -0.73
CA ILE A 138 -6.61 0.16 -1.91
C ILE A 138 -6.51 -1.36 -2.14
N LEU A 139 -5.29 -1.89 -2.09
CA LEU A 139 -5.02 -3.32 -2.28
C LEU A 139 -5.63 -4.18 -1.18
N ARG A 140 -5.71 -3.71 0.06
CA ARG A 140 -6.29 -4.48 1.17
C ARG A 140 -7.75 -4.84 0.88
N LYS A 141 -8.54 -3.91 0.36
CA LYS A 141 -9.94 -4.16 -0.03
C LYS A 141 -10.06 -5.18 -1.16
N SER A 142 -9.13 -5.14 -2.13
CA SER A 142 -9.09 -6.10 -3.22
C SER A 142 -8.54 -7.46 -2.79
N ARG A 143 -7.54 -7.49 -1.90
CA ARG A 143 -6.94 -8.72 -1.37
C ARG A 143 -7.93 -9.57 -0.60
N ASP A 144 -8.79 -8.97 0.23
CA ASP A 144 -9.83 -9.69 0.96
C ASP A 144 -10.80 -10.45 0.03
N GLN A 145 -11.01 -9.97 -1.19
CA GLN A 145 -11.93 -10.57 -2.16
C GLN A 145 -11.27 -11.62 -3.06
N ASN A 146 -10.03 -11.40 -3.49
CA ASN A 146 -9.39 -12.17 -4.56
C ASN A 146 -8.27 -13.12 -4.10
N LEU A 147 -7.79 -13.02 -2.86
CA LEU A 147 -6.54 -13.63 -2.44
C LEU A 147 -6.69 -14.91 -1.61
N GLN A 148 -7.86 -15.49 -1.55
CA GLN A 148 -8.15 -16.74 -0.83
C GLN A 148 -7.87 -18.02 -1.66
N GLY A 149 -7.16 -17.91 -2.77
CA GLY A 149 -6.76 -19.08 -3.55
C GLY A 149 -5.93 -20.07 -2.73
N PRO A 150 -6.12 -21.40 -2.92
CA PRO A 150 -5.43 -22.43 -2.16
C PRO A 150 -3.90 -22.25 -2.19
N GLY A 151 -3.27 -22.23 -1.00
CA GLY A 151 -1.82 -22.15 -0.85
C GLY A 151 -1.18 -20.77 -1.12
N ARG A 152 -1.98 -19.73 -1.40
CA ARG A 152 -1.44 -18.40 -1.72
C ARG A 152 -0.76 -17.73 -0.52
N ALA A 153 -1.37 -17.78 0.65
CA ALA A 153 -0.77 -17.25 1.87
C ALA A 153 0.59 -17.89 2.16
N GLN A 154 0.72 -19.21 1.94
CA GLN A 154 1.97 -19.93 2.11
C GLN A 154 3.02 -19.51 1.08
N ARG A 155 2.63 -19.32 -0.19
CA ARG A 155 3.54 -18.82 -1.23
C ARG A 155 4.01 -17.42 -0.94
N SER A 156 3.10 -16.50 -0.49
CA SER A 156 3.46 -15.14 -0.06
C SER A 156 4.48 -15.18 1.08
N LEU A 157 4.21 -15.95 2.13
CA LEU A 157 5.14 -16.08 3.26
C LEU A 157 6.51 -16.65 2.83
N ALA A 158 6.53 -17.63 1.94
CA ALA A 158 7.79 -18.22 1.46
C ALA A 158 8.63 -17.21 0.68
N SER A 159 8.01 -16.45 -0.22
CA SER A 159 8.71 -15.42 -0.99
C SER A 159 9.12 -14.21 -0.13
N HIS A 160 8.32 -13.80 0.85
CA HIS A 160 8.72 -12.78 1.82
C HIS A 160 9.97 -13.16 2.63
N ARG A 161 10.08 -14.43 3.03
CA ARG A 161 11.29 -14.93 3.69
C ARG A 161 12.52 -14.82 2.80
N GLN A 162 12.38 -15.19 1.53
CA GLN A 162 13.49 -15.08 0.57
C GLN A 162 13.92 -13.62 0.39
N ILE A 163 12.96 -12.68 0.33
CA ILE A 163 13.26 -11.25 0.26
C ILE A 163 14.04 -10.81 1.51
N LEU A 164 13.56 -11.17 2.72
CA LEU A 164 14.24 -10.81 3.96
C LEU A 164 15.64 -11.41 4.05
N GLU A 165 15.84 -12.67 3.64
CA GLU A 165 17.16 -13.32 3.61
C GLU A 165 18.15 -12.52 2.76
N ASN A 166 17.72 -12.07 1.58
CA ASN A 166 18.56 -11.27 0.69
C ASN A 166 18.86 -9.88 1.26
N ILE A 167 17.90 -9.27 1.97
CA ILE A 167 18.10 -7.98 2.66
C ILE A 167 19.09 -8.14 3.82
N VAL A 168 18.98 -9.19 4.62
CA VAL A 168 19.92 -9.51 5.70
C VAL A 168 21.33 -9.74 5.15
N ALA A 169 21.44 -10.44 4.02
CA ALA A 169 22.70 -10.69 3.32
C ALA A 169 23.26 -9.44 2.61
N ARG A 170 22.55 -8.31 2.64
CA ARG A 170 22.93 -7.08 1.91
C ARG A 170 23.07 -7.30 0.39
N ASN A 171 22.37 -8.29 -0.15
CA ASN A 171 22.39 -8.61 -1.58
C ASN A 171 21.28 -7.85 -2.31
N ALA A 172 21.56 -6.62 -2.68
CA ALA A 172 20.61 -5.69 -3.28
C ALA A 172 19.98 -6.26 -4.57
N THR A 173 20.78 -6.85 -5.45
CA THR A 173 20.30 -7.42 -6.71
C THR A 173 19.35 -8.60 -6.49
N GLU A 174 19.66 -9.50 -5.55
CA GLU A 174 18.78 -10.64 -5.28
C GLU A 174 17.55 -10.24 -4.46
N ALA A 175 17.63 -9.19 -3.64
CA ALA A 175 16.46 -8.61 -2.99
C ALA A 175 15.47 -8.05 -4.03
N TRP A 176 15.98 -7.34 -5.05
CA TRP A 176 15.20 -6.88 -6.20
C TRP A 176 14.50 -8.04 -6.91
N ARG A 177 15.27 -9.06 -7.32
CA ARG A 177 14.75 -10.23 -8.05
C ARG A 177 13.70 -11.00 -7.25
N SER A 178 13.94 -11.17 -5.96
CA SER A 178 13.01 -11.87 -5.07
C SER A 178 11.68 -11.13 -4.93
N MET A 179 11.70 -9.80 -4.89
CA MET A 179 10.47 -9.00 -4.86
C MET A 179 9.73 -9.04 -6.19
N ASP A 180 10.41 -8.92 -7.30
CA ASP A 180 9.83 -9.04 -8.64
C ASP A 180 9.14 -10.40 -8.81
N HIS A 181 9.82 -11.49 -8.45
CA HIS A 181 9.26 -12.84 -8.46
C HIS A 181 8.08 -12.98 -7.50
N HIS A 182 8.15 -12.37 -6.28
CA HIS A 182 7.05 -12.38 -5.32
C HIS A 182 5.78 -11.81 -5.94
N LEU A 183 5.86 -10.63 -6.55
CA LEU A 183 4.71 -9.99 -7.18
C LEU A 183 4.10 -10.86 -8.27
N ALA A 184 4.92 -11.43 -9.16
CA ALA A 184 4.45 -12.31 -10.22
C ALA A 184 3.75 -13.59 -9.71
N VAL A 185 4.15 -14.11 -8.53
CA VAL A 185 3.57 -15.34 -7.95
C VAL A 185 2.29 -15.08 -7.17
N VAL A 186 2.13 -13.87 -6.61
CA VAL A 186 1.00 -13.56 -5.71
C VAL A 186 -0.10 -12.73 -6.37
N GLU A 187 0.13 -12.18 -7.55
CA GLU A 187 -0.90 -11.44 -8.27
C GLU A 187 -1.93 -12.36 -8.93
N PRO A 188 -3.19 -11.91 -9.08
CA PRO A 188 -4.21 -12.68 -9.79
C PRO A 188 -3.82 -12.91 -11.25
N ALA A 189 -4.02 -14.12 -11.76
CA ALA A 189 -3.69 -14.48 -13.14
C ALA A 189 -4.45 -13.62 -14.18
N ASP A 190 -5.67 -13.20 -13.85
CA ASP A 190 -6.53 -12.38 -14.71
C ASP A 190 -5.96 -10.98 -15.00
N ILE A 191 -4.96 -10.54 -14.21
CA ILE A 191 -4.29 -9.25 -14.38
C ILE A 191 -2.99 -9.42 -15.18
N ALA A 192 -2.40 -10.63 -15.17
CA ALA A 192 -1.13 -10.93 -15.81
C ALA A 192 -1.25 -11.28 -17.32
N GLU A 193 -2.44 -11.65 -17.83
CA GLU A 193 -2.61 -12.18 -19.19
C GLU A 193 -2.80 -11.12 -20.29
N ASP A 194 -2.87 -9.83 -19.98
CA ASP A 194 -3.07 -8.74 -20.95
C ASP A 194 -1.79 -7.98 -21.36
N ASN A 195 -0.61 -8.58 -21.19
CA ASN A 195 0.67 -8.02 -21.63
C ASN A 195 1.26 -8.74 -22.82
#